data_485e586e289542d10083011f26697f10
#
_entry.id   485e586e289542d10083011f26697f10
#
_cell.length_a   1.000
_cell.length_b   1.000
_cell.length_c   1.000
_cell.angle_alpha   90.00
_cell.angle_beta   90.00
_cell.angle_gamma   90.00
#
_symmetry.space_group_name_H-M   'P 1'
#
loop_
_entity.id
_entity.type
_entity.pdbx_description
1 polymer ?
#
loop_
_entity_poly.entity_id
_entity_poly.type
_entity_poly.pdbx_seq_one_letter_code
_entity_poly.pdbx_strand_id
1 'polypeptide(L)'
;EGQNLCKECAAKIDLPDGVFNSMTLDDFREYIKCYDANKPLRDSFTETYRYDFGFFKGSLVLDMDHQLLRLGVVDGAFAMEPSDIKSFRILEDGEVLYEGEKGNFRSYKSNIKERLDELKPRIDEYRMLRHQYEMMEEMRRNMEDSRRDDNFRRDDPDYRDRMTEPDFNIPNPVEKFAVEITLDHPYWKSFYKETGAPKFD
;
A
#
# COMPACT_ATOMS: atom_id res chain seq x y z
N GLU A 1 31.79 9.87 -18.71
CA GLU A 1 32.37 10.74 -17.67
C GLU A 1 31.21 11.26 -16.84
N GLY A 2 31.11 10.85 -15.56
CA GLY A 2 30.05 11.26 -14.65
C GLY A 2 30.18 12.75 -14.32
N GLN A 3 29.17 13.52 -14.67
CA GLN A 3 29.08 14.91 -14.26
C GLN A 3 28.54 14.96 -12.82
N ASN A 4 29.25 15.62 -11.93
CA ASN A 4 28.81 15.82 -10.55
C ASN A 4 27.72 16.91 -10.52
N LEU A 5 26.53 16.54 -10.08
CA LEU A 5 25.46 17.50 -9.80
C LEU A 5 25.75 18.26 -8.48
N CYS A 6 25.43 19.54 -8.44
CA CYS A 6 25.41 20.27 -7.20
C CYS A 6 24.28 19.76 -6.28
N LYS A 7 24.44 19.95 -4.95
CA LYS A 7 23.43 19.49 -3.98
C LYS A 7 22.03 20.10 -4.24
N GLU A 8 21.99 21.36 -4.63
CA GLU A 8 20.74 22.05 -4.92
C GLU A 8 20.02 21.47 -6.15
N CYS A 9 20.79 21.16 -7.23
CA CYS A 9 20.23 20.53 -8.42
C CYS A 9 19.79 19.10 -8.14
N ALA A 10 20.55 18.35 -7.33
CA ALA A 10 20.20 16.99 -6.94
C ALA A 10 18.90 16.94 -6.11
N ALA A 11 18.68 17.93 -5.24
CA ALA A 11 17.47 18.03 -4.43
C ALA A 11 16.19 18.34 -5.24
N LYS A 12 16.34 18.81 -6.48
CA LYS A 12 15.21 19.09 -7.39
C LYS A 12 14.82 17.90 -8.26
N ILE A 13 15.53 16.77 -8.17
CA ILE A 13 15.24 15.60 -9.02
C ILE A 13 13.98 14.91 -8.51
N ASP A 14 12.91 15.05 -9.27
CA ASP A 14 11.64 14.33 -9.13
C ASP A 14 11.26 13.74 -10.48
N LEU A 15 11.87 12.62 -10.81
CA LEU A 15 11.74 11.94 -12.09
C LEU A 15 11.36 10.47 -11.86
N PRO A 16 10.57 9.87 -12.74
CA PRO A 16 10.36 8.43 -12.74
C PRO A 16 11.67 7.66 -12.89
N ASP A 17 11.68 6.43 -12.40
CA ASP A 17 12.84 5.54 -12.46
C ASP A 17 13.37 5.40 -13.89
N GLY A 18 14.67 5.56 -14.05
CA GLY A 18 15.37 5.40 -15.33
C GLY A 18 15.37 6.63 -16.24
N VAL A 19 14.47 7.60 -16.06
CA VAL A 19 14.39 8.78 -16.92
C VAL A 19 15.67 9.62 -16.81
N PHE A 20 16.15 9.85 -15.60
CA PHE A 20 17.36 10.61 -15.36
C PHE A 20 18.60 10.05 -16.07
N ASN A 21 18.71 8.72 -16.16
CA ASN A 21 19.87 8.06 -16.77
C ASN A 21 19.94 8.24 -18.30
N SER A 22 18.83 8.58 -18.94
CA SER A 22 18.73 8.80 -20.38
C SER A 22 18.81 10.27 -20.78
N MET A 23 18.85 11.19 -19.80
CA MET A 23 18.86 12.63 -20.07
C MET A 23 20.26 13.14 -20.46
N THR A 24 20.30 14.02 -21.46
CA THR A 24 21.46 14.85 -21.74
C THR A 24 21.55 16.01 -20.77
N LEU A 25 22.66 16.73 -20.77
CA LEU A 25 22.81 17.94 -19.95
C LEU A 25 21.80 19.03 -20.32
N ASP A 26 21.46 19.13 -21.59
CA ASP A 26 20.50 20.13 -22.05
C ASP A 26 19.06 19.73 -21.68
N ASP A 27 18.71 18.44 -21.77
CA ASP A 27 17.44 17.93 -21.25
C ASP A 27 17.30 18.21 -19.76
N PHE A 28 18.37 18.01 -18.99
CA PHE A 28 18.37 18.30 -17.56
C PHE A 28 18.20 19.80 -17.25
N ARG A 29 18.78 20.68 -18.06
CA ARG A 29 18.55 22.12 -17.93
C ARG A 29 17.10 22.51 -18.19
N GLU A 30 16.48 21.93 -19.21
CA GLU A 30 15.05 22.14 -19.49
C GLU A 30 14.17 21.58 -18.36
N TYR A 31 14.55 20.43 -17.81
CA TYR A 31 13.90 19.86 -16.63
C TYR A 31 13.94 20.82 -15.43
N ILE A 32 15.10 21.37 -15.11
CA ILE A 32 15.25 22.33 -13.99
C ILE A 32 14.40 23.58 -14.23
N LYS A 33 14.31 24.10 -15.45
CA LYS A 33 13.43 25.24 -15.79
C LYS A 33 11.95 24.87 -15.55
N CYS A 34 11.53 23.68 -15.99
CA CYS A 34 10.17 23.18 -15.75
C CYS A 34 9.88 23.01 -14.25
N TYR A 35 10.83 22.44 -13.50
CA TYR A 35 10.73 22.29 -12.06
C TYR A 35 10.62 23.64 -11.34
N ASP A 36 11.44 24.63 -11.72
CA ASP A 36 11.40 25.97 -11.12
C ASP A 36 10.12 26.73 -11.52
N ALA A 37 9.59 26.54 -12.73
CA ALA A 37 8.30 27.10 -13.15
C ALA A 37 7.11 26.53 -12.35
N ASN A 38 7.20 25.28 -11.90
CA ASN A 38 6.18 24.64 -11.05
C ASN A 38 6.21 25.13 -9.58
N LYS A 39 7.19 25.97 -9.22
CA LYS A 39 7.36 26.45 -7.84
C LYS A 39 6.08 27.06 -7.23
N PRO A 40 5.31 27.92 -7.92
CA PRO A 40 4.09 28.51 -7.36
C PRO A 40 3.06 27.44 -6.94
N LEU A 41 2.87 26.39 -7.74
CA LEU A 41 1.97 25.29 -7.41
C LEU A 41 2.50 24.47 -6.22
N ARG A 42 3.82 24.23 -6.17
CA ARG A 42 4.43 23.53 -5.04
C ARG A 42 4.37 24.34 -3.74
N ASP A 43 4.51 25.65 -3.80
CA ASP A 43 4.43 26.53 -2.63
C ASP A 43 2.99 26.66 -2.10
N SER A 44 1.97 26.57 -2.97
CA SER A 44 0.55 26.61 -2.58
C SER A 44 0.01 25.25 -2.11
N PHE A 45 0.74 24.17 -2.36
CA PHE A 45 0.28 22.80 -2.07
C PHE A 45 0.13 22.57 -0.57
N THR A 46 -1.08 22.18 -0.16
CA THR A 46 -1.42 21.79 1.21
C THR A 46 -1.90 20.34 1.22
N GLU A 47 -1.16 19.46 1.88
CA GLU A 47 -1.53 18.06 1.98
C GLU A 47 -2.85 17.90 2.74
N THR A 48 -3.89 17.38 2.08
CA THR A 48 -5.17 17.04 2.68
C THR A 48 -5.37 15.53 2.82
N TYR A 49 -4.77 14.77 1.94
CA TYR A 49 -4.81 13.30 1.95
C TYR A 49 -3.51 12.71 1.42
N ARG A 50 -3.02 11.66 2.10
CA ARG A 50 -1.83 10.90 1.69
C ARG A 50 -2.14 9.41 1.68
N TYR A 51 -1.71 8.74 0.63
CA TYR A 51 -1.67 7.30 0.55
C TYR A 51 -0.24 6.81 0.26
N ASP A 52 0.32 6.04 1.20
CA ASP A 52 1.67 5.48 1.08
C ASP A 52 1.58 4.03 0.60
N PHE A 53 2.24 3.73 -0.51
CA PHE A 53 2.27 2.38 -1.10
C PHE A 53 3.22 1.42 -0.37
N GLY A 54 3.93 1.89 0.64
CA GLY A 54 4.89 1.15 1.46
C GLY A 54 6.31 1.68 1.31
N PHE A 55 7.21 1.06 2.08
CA PHE A 55 8.60 1.52 2.20
C PHE A 55 9.27 1.59 0.83
N PHE A 56 9.82 2.74 0.44
CA PHE A 56 10.44 3.04 -0.86
C PHE A 56 9.54 2.95 -2.12
N LYS A 57 8.24 2.70 -1.96
CA LYS A 57 7.34 2.59 -3.12
C LYS A 57 6.75 3.92 -3.56
N GLY A 58 6.89 4.97 -2.74
CA GLY A 58 6.32 6.29 -3.00
C GLY A 58 4.91 6.46 -2.47
N SER A 59 4.41 7.67 -2.62
CA SER A 59 3.09 8.08 -2.15
C SER A 59 2.30 8.79 -3.25
N LEU A 60 0.99 8.79 -3.08
CA LEU A 60 0.05 9.65 -3.77
C LEU A 60 -0.47 10.64 -2.74
N VAL A 61 -0.28 11.93 -3.00
CA VAL A 61 -0.66 12.99 -2.07
C VAL A 61 -1.61 13.95 -2.79
N LEU A 62 -2.74 14.25 -2.16
CA LEU A 62 -3.77 15.14 -2.70
C LEU A 62 -3.86 16.41 -1.88
N ASP A 63 -4.01 17.52 -2.58
CA ASP A 63 -4.50 18.78 -2.08
C ASP A 63 -5.90 19.00 -2.64
N MET A 64 -6.92 18.71 -1.84
CA MET A 64 -8.31 18.81 -2.27
C MET A 64 -8.77 20.27 -2.39
N ASP A 65 -8.15 21.17 -1.62
CA ASP A 65 -8.54 22.58 -1.59
C ASP A 65 -8.08 23.30 -2.88
N HIS A 66 -6.87 23.01 -3.35
CA HIS A 66 -6.32 23.58 -4.58
C HIS A 66 -6.42 22.63 -5.77
N GLN A 67 -6.99 21.43 -5.59
CA GLN A 67 -7.14 20.39 -6.64
C GLN A 67 -5.78 19.99 -7.25
N LEU A 68 -4.76 19.80 -6.42
CA LEU A 68 -3.42 19.42 -6.85
C LEU A 68 -3.10 17.97 -6.43
N LEU A 69 -2.23 17.34 -7.22
CA LEU A 69 -1.74 15.99 -7.00
C LEU A 69 -0.21 16.01 -6.95
N ARG A 70 0.37 15.25 -6.02
CA ARG A 70 1.80 14.89 -6.02
C ARG A 70 1.96 13.38 -6.08
N LEU A 71 2.96 12.94 -6.85
CA LEU A 71 3.33 11.54 -7.01
C LEU A 71 4.81 11.39 -6.69
N GLY A 72 5.20 10.31 -6.03
CA GLY A 72 6.62 10.02 -5.81
C GLY A 72 7.04 9.85 -4.36
N VAL A 73 8.34 9.86 -4.13
CA VAL A 73 8.98 9.57 -2.82
C VAL A 73 9.52 10.83 -2.16
N VAL A 74 9.63 11.94 -2.90
CA VAL A 74 10.42 13.11 -2.50
C VAL A 74 9.51 14.23 -1.99
N ASP A 75 9.86 14.80 -0.84
CA ASP A 75 9.30 16.07 -0.40
C ASP A 75 9.68 17.17 -1.40
N GLY A 76 8.68 17.86 -1.96
CA GLY A 76 8.89 18.87 -3.00
C GLY A 76 8.73 18.36 -4.43
N ALA A 77 8.15 17.16 -4.61
CA ALA A 77 7.72 16.66 -5.91
C ALA A 77 6.86 17.67 -6.71
N PHE A 78 6.79 17.51 -8.03
CA PHE A 78 5.90 18.29 -8.87
C PHE A 78 4.47 18.29 -8.32
N ALA A 79 3.88 19.47 -8.23
CA ALA A 79 2.45 19.62 -8.02
C ALA A 79 1.76 19.65 -9.39
N MET A 80 0.90 18.68 -9.63
CA MET A 80 0.20 18.46 -10.90
C MET A 80 -1.22 18.98 -10.79
N GLU A 81 -1.70 19.62 -11.84
CA GLU A 81 -3.08 20.09 -11.96
C GLU A 81 -3.97 19.01 -12.58
N PRO A 82 -5.30 19.10 -12.45
CA PRO A 82 -6.23 18.16 -13.10
C PRO A 82 -6.05 18.08 -14.62
N SER A 83 -5.58 19.16 -15.26
CA SER A 83 -5.25 19.20 -16.69
C SER A 83 -4.10 18.28 -17.08
N ASP A 84 -3.20 17.96 -16.15
CA ASP A 84 -2.08 17.04 -16.35
C ASP A 84 -2.52 15.57 -16.31
N ILE A 85 -3.73 15.27 -15.80
CA ILE A 85 -4.23 13.93 -15.66
C ILE A 85 -5.07 13.55 -16.89
N LYS A 86 -4.57 12.61 -17.69
CA LYS A 86 -5.33 12.06 -18.83
C LYS A 86 -6.38 11.05 -18.38
N SER A 87 -5.98 10.10 -17.54
CA SER A 87 -6.84 9.06 -17.02
C SER A 87 -6.29 8.48 -15.74
N PHE A 88 -7.16 7.89 -14.95
CA PHE A 88 -6.76 7.06 -13.80
C PHE A 88 -7.59 5.79 -13.73
N ARG A 89 -7.03 4.75 -13.11
CA ARG A 89 -7.71 3.50 -12.78
C ARG A 89 -7.32 3.06 -11.38
N ILE A 90 -8.30 2.50 -10.69
CA ILE A 90 -8.08 1.73 -9.46
C ILE A 90 -8.46 0.30 -9.77
N LEU A 91 -7.52 -0.62 -9.55
CA LEU A 91 -7.70 -2.03 -9.88
C LEU A 91 -7.77 -2.85 -8.58
N GLU A 92 -8.63 -3.87 -8.59
CA GLU A 92 -8.78 -4.91 -7.58
C GLU A 92 -8.37 -6.23 -8.22
N ASP A 93 -7.27 -6.84 -7.79
CA ASP A 93 -6.67 -8.05 -8.38
C ASP A 93 -6.49 -8.00 -9.91
N GLY A 94 -6.23 -6.80 -10.45
CA GLY A 94 -6.04 -6.58 -11.88
C GLY A 94 -7.31 -6.22 -12.65
N GLU A 95 -8.49 -6.32 -12.04
CA GLU A 95 -9.75 -5.87 -12.62
C GLU A 95 -10.04 -4.41 -12.27
N VAL A 96 -10.60 -3.66 -13.20
CA VAL A 96 -10.90 -2.24 -13.00
C VAL A 96 -12.08 -2.10 -12.04
N LEU A 97 -11.83 -1.42 -10.90
CA LEU A 97 -12.87 -1.07 -9.92
C LEU A 97 -13.40 0.35 -10.15
N TYR A 98 -12.50 1.27 -10.46
CA TYR A 98 -12.82 2.65 -10.81
C TYR A 98 -11.96 3.10 -11.98
N GLU A 99 -12.53 3.88 -12.87
CA GLU A 99 -11.77 4.57 -13.92
C GLU A 99 -12.32 5.97 -14.16
N GLY A 100 -11.42 6.88 -14.53
CA GLY A 100 -11.75 8.23 -14.92
C GLY A 100 -10.93 8.68 -16.12
N GLU A 101 -11.57 9.30 -17.09
CA GLU A 101 -10.93 9.89 -18.26
C GLU A 101 -11.68 11.16 -18.66
N LYS A 102 -10.98 12.29 -18.75
CA LYS A 102 -11.49 13.58 -19.24
C LYS A 102 -12.86 13.99 -18.63
N GLY A 103 -12.97 13.85 -17.31
CA GLY A 103 -14.19 14.23 -16.59
C GLY A 103 -15.30 13.16 -16.60
N ASN A 104 -15.14 12.06 -17.32
CA ASN A 104 -16.00 10.91 -17.24
C ASN A 104 -15.50 9.96 -16.15
N PHE A 105 -16.38 9.56 -15.26
CA PHE A 105 -16.07 8.61 -14.18
C PHE A 105 -16.96 7.39 -14.31
N ARG A 106 -16.37 6.21 -14.14
CA ARG A 106 -17.09 4.93 -14.11
C ARG A 106 -16.65 4.13 -12.88
N SER A 107 -17.60 3.43 -12.30
CA SER A 107 -17.34 2.47 -11.21
C SER A 107 -17.89 1.11 -11.60
N TYR A 108 -17.18 0.08 -11.18
CA TYR A 108 -17.53 -1.31 -11.42
C TYR A 108 -17.78 -2.01 -10.09
N LYS A 109 -18.46 -3.14 -10.14
CA LYS A 109 -18.78 -3.89 -8.93
C LYS A 109 -17.55 -4.61 -8.41
N SER A 110 -17.24 -4.43 -7.12
CA SER A 110 -16.22 -5.22 -6.44
C SER A 110 -16.71 -6.65 -6.19
N ASN A 111 -15.82 -7.62 -6.33
CA ASN A 111 -16.07 -9.03 -6.06
C ASN A 111 -15.75 -9.42 -4.60
N ILE A 112 -15.33 -8.46 -3.76
CA ILE A 112 -14.96 -8.72 -2.35
C ILE A 112 -16.08 -9.42 -1.59
N LYS A 113 -17.32 -8.97 -1.78
CA LYS A 113 -18.45 -9.51 -1.02
C LYS A 113 -18.69 -10.99 -1.34
N GLU A 114 -18.68 -11.34 -2.61
CA GLU A 114 -18.87 -12.72 -3.07
C GLU A 114 -17.73 -13.62 -2.54
N ARG A 115 -16.48 -13.15 -2.62
CA ARG A 115 -15.31 -13.86 -2.09
C ARG A 115 -15.35 -14.02 -0.57
N LEU A 116 -15.82 -13.01 0.17
CA LEU A 116 -16.01 -13.10 1.62
C LEU A 116 -17.10 -14.12 1.97
N ASP A 117 -18.22 -14.15 1.23
CA ASP A 117 -19.29 -15.09 1.45
C ASP A 117 -18.81 -16.55 1.20
N GLU A 118 -17.93 -16.77 0.22
CA GLU A 118 -17.29 -18.07 -0.04
C GLU A 118 -16.30 -18.48 1.06
N LEU A 119 -15.59 -17.53 1.67
CA LEU A 119 -14.62 -17.79 2.73
C LEU A 119 -15.26 -17.91 4.11
N LYS A 120 -16.48 -17.44 4.29
CA LYS A 120 -17.19 -17.41 5.58
C LYS A 120 -17.20 -18.76 6.31
N PRO A 121 -17.51 -19.91 5.68
CA PRO A 121 -17.50 -21.20 6.36
C PRO A 121 -16.12 -21.54 6.96
N ARG A 122 -15.02 -21.22 6.24
CA ARG A 122 -13.66 -21.45 6.71
C ARG A 122 -13.27 -20.52 7.87
N ILE A 123 -13.74 -19.27 7.81
CA ILE A 123 -13.55 -18.30 8.89
C ILE A 123 -14.26 -18.76 10.16
N ASP A 124 -15.50 -19.24 10.03
CA ASP A 124 -16.30 -19.72 11.16
C ASP A 124 -15.70 -21.00 11.77
N GLU A 125 -15.20 -21.93 10.94
CA GLU A 125 -14.45 -23.10 11.37
C GLU A 125 -13.18 -22.73 12.14
N TYR A 126 -12.37 -21.82 11.62
CA TYR A 126 -11.17 -21.32 12.29
C TYR A 126 -11.51 -20.69 13.65
N ARG A 127 -12.55 -19.86 13.73
CA ARG A 127 -12.98 -19.23 14.98
C ARG A 127 -13.39 -20.26 16.03
N MET A 128 -14.09 -21.32 15.60
CA MET A 128 -14.50 -22.42 16.48
C MET A 128 -13.27 -23.18 17.01
N LEU A 129 -12.32 -23.53 16.14
CA LEU A 129 -11.10 -24.22 16.51
C LEU A 129 -10.23 -23.38 17.46
N ARG A 130 -10.10 -22.08 17.18
CA ARG A 130 -9.37 -21.15 18.04
C ARG A 130 -10.01 -21.05 19.42
N HIS A 131 -11.32 -20.93 19.49
CA HIS A 131 -12.03 -20.88 20.76
C HIS A 131 -11.84 -22.18 21.58
N GLN A 132 -11.87 -23.35 20.91
CA GLN A 132 -11.58 -24.61 21.57
C GLN A 132 -10.16 -24.68 22.11
N TYR A 133 -9.19 -24.22 21.33
CA TYR A 133 -7.79 -24.12 21.76
C TYR A 133 -7.63 -23.20 22.97
N GLU A 134 -8.21 -22.02 22.96
CA GLU A 134 -8.16 -21.05 24.06
C GLU A 134 -8.77 -21.64 25.35
N MET A 135 -9.92 -22.30 25.25
CA MET A 135 -10.54 -22.96 26.40
C MET A 135 -9.66 -24.07 26.97
N MET A 136 -9.04 -24.88 26.14
CA MET A 136 -8.15 -25.95 26.59
C MET A 136 -6.86 -25.39 27.22
N GLU A 137 -6.31 -24.33 26.68
CA GLU A 137 -5.17 -23.62 27.28
C GLU A 137 -5.52 -23.08 28.67
N GLU A 138 -6.70 -22.48 28.82
CA GLU A 138 -7.18 -22.00 30.11
C GLU A 138 -7.38 -23.12 31.12
N MET A 139 -8.00 -24.24 30.71
CA MET A 139 -8.11 -25.43 31.56
C MET A 139 -6.73 -25.99 31.99
N ARG A 140 -5.77 -26.03 31.07
CA ARG A 140 -4.40 -26.44 31.37
C ARG A 140 -3.75 -25.54 32.40
N ARG A 141 -3.84 -24.22 32.25
CA ARG A 141 -3.31 -23.24 33.22
C ARG A 141 -3.95 -23.43 34.61
N ASN A 142 -5.25 -23.61 34.67
CA ASN A 142 -5.97 -23.83 35.94
C ASN A 142 -5.57 -25.15 36.61
N MET A 143 -5.30 -26.22 35.85
CA MET A 143 -4.80 -27.49 36.38
C MET A 143 -3.34 -27.38 36.86
N GLU A 144 -2.49 -26.63 36.18
CA GLU A 144 -1.09 -26.39 36.60
C GLU A 144 -1.04 -25.60 37.90
N ASP A 145 -1.89 -24.58 38.08
CA ASP A 145 -1.98 -23.83 39.34
C ASP A 145 -2.50 -24.69 40.52
N SER A 146 -3.44 -25.57 40.26
CA SER A 146 -3.96 -26.51 41.28
C SER A 146 -2.95 -27.59 41.69
N ARG A 147 -1.95 -27.91 40.84
CA ARG A 147 -0.90 -28.91 41.11
C ARG A 147 0.31 -28.33 41.85
N ARG A 148 0.41 -27.02 42.00
CA ARG A 148 1.51 -26.38 42.77
C ARG A 148 1.49 -26.72 44.25
N ASP A 149 0.38 -27.18 44.80
CA ASP A 149 0.22 -27.55 46.24
C ASP A 149 0.63 -28.98 46.58
N ASP A 150 0.75 -29.89 45.59
CA ASP A 150 1.11 -31.27 45.82
C ASP A 150 2.44 -31.65 45.16
N ASN A 151 3.43 -31.92 45.98
CA ASN A 151 4.82 -32.28 45.70
C ASN A 151 4.96 -33.68 45.03
N PHE A 152 4.26 -33.94 43.93
CA PHE A 152 4.31 -35.17 43.16
C PHE A 152 4.88 -34.96 41.77
N ARG A 153 6.22 -35.07 41.65
CA ARG A 153 6.89 -35.26 40.36
C ARG A 153 6.50 -36.63 39.81
N ARG A 154 5.65 -36.67 38.83
CA ARG A 154 5.61 -37.72 37.83
C ARG A 154 5.93 -37.08 36.48
N ASP A 155 7.14 -37.40 35.99
CA ASP A 155 7.49 -37.27 34.59
C ASP A 155 6.57 -38.24 33.81
N ASP A 156 5.47 -37.75 33.33
CA ASP A 156 4.61 -38.47 32.40
C ASP A 156 4.99 -38.05 31.00
N PRO A 157 5.73 -38.86 30.21
CA PRO A 157 6.19 -38.50 28.86
C PRO A 157 5.06 -38.48 27.84
N ASP A 158 3.87 -38.99 28.14
CA ASP A 158 2.73 -39.10 27.22
C ASP A 158 1.88 -37.82 27.11
N TYR A 159 2.16 -36.79 27.91
CA TYR A 159 1.41 -35.52 27.86
C TYR A 159 1.94 -34.54 26.82
N ARG A 160 2.63 -35.00 25.78
CA ARG A 160 3.19 -34.20 24.70
C ARG A 160 2.28 -34.05 23.46
N ASP A 161 1.05 -34.48 23.55
CA ASP A 161 0.05 -34.11 22.53
C ASP A 161 -0.39 -32.65 22.79
N ARG A 162 0.56 -31.71 22.63
CA ARG A 162 0.27 -30.30 22.63
C ARG A 162 -0.59 -30.03 21.40
N MET A 163 -1.88 -29.78 21.63
CA MET A 163 -2.68 -29.19 20.55
C MET A 163 -1.93 -28.00 20.01
N THR A 164 -1.60 -28.06 18.74
CA THR A 164 -1.00 -26.93 18.02
C THR A 164 -2.04 -25.84 17.87
N GLU A 165 -1.64 -24.60 18.12
CA GLU A 165 -2.50 -23.45 17.84
C GLU A 165 -2.99 -23.53 16.39
N PRO A 166 -4.30 -23.36 16.14
CA PRO A 166 -4.84 -23.37 14.80
C PRO A 166 -4.21 -22.26 13.95
N ASP A 167 -3.65 -22.63 12.80
CA ASP A 167 -3.07 -21.67 11.87
C ASP A 167 -4.18 -21.01 11.05
N PHE A 168 -4.11 -19.66 10.93
CA PHE A 168 -5.03 -18.90 10.09
C PHE A 168 -4.61 -19.02 8.62
N ASN A 169 -4.92 -20.16 8.03
CA ASN A 169 -4.65 -20.44 6.61
C ASN A 169 -5.88 -20.14 5.73
N ILE A 170 -6.39 -18.91 5.81
CA ILE A 170 -7.51 -18.46 5.01
C ILE A 170 -6.97 -17.43 4.01
N PRO A 171 -7.17 -17.63 2.70
CA PRO A 171 -6.71 -16.67 1.70
C PRO A 171 -7.43 -15.33 1.85
N ASN A 172 -6.74 -14.24 1.54
CA ASN A 172 -7.38 -12.93 1.50
C ASN A 172 -8.43 -12.87 0.37
N PRO A 173 -9.57 -12.22 0.59
CA PRO A 173 -10.58 -12.03 -0.46
C PRO A 173 -10.10 -11.13 -1.58
N VAL A 174 -9.09 -10.29 -1.32
CA VAL A 174 -8.38 -9.47 -2.30
C VAL A 174 -6.89 -9.62 -2.04
N GLU A 175 -6.13 -9.90 -3.08
CA GLU A 175 -4.68 -10.04 -2.98
C GLU A 175 -3.97 -8.70 -3.08
N LYS A 176 -4.47 -7.79 -3.93
CA LYS A 176 -3.87 -6.48 -4.16
C LYS A 176 -4.84 -5.46 -4.72
N PHE A 177 -4.57 -4.21 -4.40
CA PHE A 177 -5.08 -3.07 -5.16
C PHE A 177 -3.94 -2.42 -5.94
N ALA A 178 -4.25 -1.81 -7.07
CA ALA A 178 -3.30 -1.00 -7.80
C ALA A 178 -3.93 0.33 -8.21
N VAL A 179 -3.09 1.36 -8.29
CA VAL A 179 -3.44 2.67 -8.84
C VAL A 179 -2.60 2.89 -10.08
N GLU A 180 -3.27 3.19 -11.17
CA GLU A 180 -2.67 3.56 -12.45
C GLU A 180 -3.14 4.96 -12.83
N ILE A 181 -2.19 5.87 -13.10
CA ILE A 181 -2.49 7.23 -13.55
C ILE A 181 -1.69 7.49 -14.81
N THR A 182 -2.36 7.93 -15.87
CA THR A 182 -1.72 8.39 -17.10
C THR A 182 -1.74 9.90 -17.12
N LEU A 183 -0.59 10.51 -17.42
CA LEU A 183 -0.35 11.93 -17.30
C LEU A 183 0.04 12.57 -18.65
N ASP A 184 -0.30 13.82 -18.80
CA ASP A 184 0.16 14.70 -19.89
C ASP A 184 1.22 15.68 -19.39
N HIS A 185 2.12 15.21 -18.56
CA HIS A 185 3.23 15.97 -18.03
C HIS A 185 4.50 15.70 -18.85
N PRO A 186 5.42 16.67 -19.05
CA PRO A 186 6.63 16.45 -19.86
C PRO A 186 7.49 15.27 -19.42
N TYR A 187 7.62 15.07 -18.13
CA TYR A 187 8.53 14.08 -17.52
C TYR A 187 7.78 12.89 -16.88
N TRP A 188 6.59 13.10 -16.36
CA TRP A 188 5.75 12.07 -15.78
C TRP A 188 4.69 11.63 -16.80
N LYS A 189 4.83 10.44 -17.39
CA LYS A 189 3.87 9.92 -18.38
C LYS A 189 2.88 8.95 -17.76
N SER A 190 3.33 8.21 -16.77
CA SER A 190 2.49 7.25 -16.05
C SER A 190 2.98 7.06 -14.62
N PHE A 191 2.05 6.71 -13.76
CA PHE A 191 2.31 6.29 -12.40
C PHE A 191 1.55 5.00 -12.18
N TYR A 192 2.24 3.94 -11.73
CA TYR A 192 1.64 2.66 -11.38
C TYR A 192 2.22 2.18 -10.06
N LYS A 193 1.35 1.91 -9.10
CA LYS A 193 1.75 1.35 -7.80
C LYS A 193 0.73 0.34 -7.32
N GLU A 194 1.24 -0.76 -6.73
CA GLU A 194 0.45 -1.80 -6.12
C GLU A 194 0.54 -1.73 -4.59
N THR A 195 -0.57 -1.96 -3.93
CA THR A 195 -0.61 -2.25 -2.49
C THR A 195 -0.52 -3.75 -2.29
N GLY A 196 -0.02 -4.18 -1.13
CA GLY A 196 -0.19 -5.57 -0.73
C GLY A 196 -1.64 -5.88 -0.34
N ALA A 197 -1.92 -7.16 -0.11
CA ALA A 197 -3.20 -7.60 0.43
C ALA A 197 -3.54 -6.82 1.71
N PRO A 198 -4.80 -6.37 1.88
CA PRO A 198 -5.23 -5.81 3.15
C PRO A 198 -5.05 -6.88 4.24
N LYS A 199 -4.50 -6.48 5.38
CA LYS A 199 -4.43 -7.39 6.53
C LYS A 199 -5.82 -7.48 7.15
N PHE A 200 -6.28 -8.69 7.39
CA PHE A 200 -7.41 -8.94 8.29
C PHE A 200 -6.85 -8.93 9.71
N ASP A 201 -7.31 -7.98 10.51
CA ASP A 201 -7.09 -7.93 11.95
C ASP A 201 -8.24 -8.64 12.69
#